data_188937554b62012c5806f7485aafb745
#
_entry.id   188937554b62012c5806f7485aafb745
#
_cell.length_a   1.000
_cell.length_b   1.000
_cell.length_c   1.000
_cell.angle_alpha   90.00
_cell.angle_beta   90.00
_cell.angle_gamma   90.00
#
_symmetry.space_group_name_H-M   'P 1'
#
loop_
_entity.id
_entity.type
_entity.pdbx_description
1 polymer ?
#
loop_
_entity_poly.entity_id
_entity_poly.type
_entity_poly.pdbx_seq_one_letter_code
_entity_poly.pdbx_strand_id
1 'polypeptide(L)'
;MSNIEYIGNELELFKYARNWKSYYSKAIEGFIKGDVCEVGAGLGGTTTALINANTNSWLAIEPDAELANQIETEIIGNPFAQKVTVLHGILDDVQDDILFDTILYIDVIEHIEHDLPEFQNAIKKLKKGGHLIILVPAFNWLYNEFDKNIGHYRRYNKEMLNKLAIGTEVTKVKMDYYDSLGLFASVVNKLFLKKPVPSPENIRLWDKNLIPLSKIIDPVILRLFGKSLIGIWKK
;
A
#
# COMPACT_ATOMS: atom_id res chain seq x y z
N MET A 1 -18.86 2.31 -16.08
CA MET A 1 -18.15 1.69 -14.93
C MET A 1 -17.63 0.36 -15.41
N SER A 2 -16.32 0.21 -15.56
CA SER A 2 -15.71 -1.09 -15.84
C SER A 2 -15.81 -1.91 -14.55
N ASN A 3 -16.52 -3.05 -14.59
CA ASN A 3 -16.47 -4.01 -13.49
C ASN A 3 -15.04 -4.55 -13.42
N ILE A 4 -14.22 -3.99 -12.54
CA ILE A 4 -12.90 -4.54 -12.20
C ILE A 4 -13.17 -5.56 -11.09
N GLU A 5 -13.01 -6.83 -11.42
CA GLU A 5 -13.13 -7.92 -10.47
C GLU A 5 -11.74 -8.23 -9.89
N TYR A 6 -11.65 -8.36 -8.59
CA TYR A 6 -10.43 -8.73 -7.90
C TYR A 6 -10.10 -10.21 -8.16
N ILE A 7 -8.93 -10.48 -8.74
CA ILE A 7 -8.55 -11.82 -9.21
C ILE A 7 -7.80 -12.62 -8.12
N GLY A 8 -7.25 -11.95 -7.11
CA GLY A 8 -6.36 -12.53 -6.12
C GLY A 8 -7.09 -13.10 -4.88
N ASN A 9 -6.34 -13.81 -4.06
CA ASN A 9 -6.77 -14.23 -2.72
C ASN A 9 -5.77 -13.77 -1.63
N GLU A 10 -4.84 -12.89 -1.99
CA GLU A 10 -3.80 -12.39 -1.07
C GLU A 10 -4.38 -11.53 0.05
N LEU A 11 -5.49 -10.82 -0.17
CA LEU A 11 -6.15 -10.03 0.88
C LEU A 11 -6.52 -10.91 2.07
N GLU A 12 -7.10 -12.08 1.81
CA GLU A 12 -7.41 -13.07 2.86
C GLU A 12 -6.14 -13.66 3.49
N LEU A 13 -5.09 -13.92 2.69
CA LEU A 13 -3.81 -14.42 3.18
C LEU A 13 -3.13 -13.42 4.13
N PHE A 14 -3.15 -12.13 3.79
CA PHE A 14 -2.49 -11.08 4.56
C PHE A 14 -3.40 -10.38 5.60
N LYS A 15 -4.68 -10.74 5.67
CA LYS A 15 -5.64 -10.19 6.64
C LYS A 15 -5.10 -10.18 8.08
N TYR A 16 -4.41 -11.25 8.46
CA TYR A 16 -3.88 -11.45 9.81
C TYR A 16 -2.42 -11.00 10.00
N ALA A 17 -1.79 -10.39 9.00
CA ALA A 17 -0.43 -9.87 9.09
C ALA A 17 -0.36 -8.57 9.94
N ARG A 18 -0.69 -8.67 11.22
CA ARG A 18 -0.85 -7.54 12.16
C ARG A 18 0.46 -6.83 12.47
N ASN A 19 1.56 -7.59 12.60
CA ASN A 19 2.88 -6.99 12.87
C ASN A 19 3.36 -6.20 11.66
N TRP A 20 3.12 -6.68 10.44
CA TRP A 20 3.44 -5.97 9.22
C TRP A 20 2.62 -4.68 9.09
N LYS A 21 1.29 -4.78 9.26
CA LYS A 21 0.42 -3.59 9.26
C LYS A 21 0.89 -2.56 10.29
N SER A 22 1.13 -2.97 11.52
CA SER A 22 1.68 -2.08 12.57
C SER A 22 3.05 -1.49 12.19
N TYR A 23 3.89 -2.22 11.46
CA TYR A 23 5.22 -1.77 11.09
C TYR A 23 5.19 -0.67 10.04
N TYR A 24 4.49 -0.88 8.93
CA TYR A 24 4.39 0.18 7.91
C TYR A 24 3.53 1.35 8.38
N SER A 25 2.44 1.09 9.13
CA SER A 25 1.61 2.16 9.71
C SER A 25 2.46 3.14 10.50
N LYS A 26 3.32 2.63 11.39
CA LYS A 26 4.23 3.45 12.20
C LYS A 26 5.23 4.26 11.37
N ALA A 27 5.57 3.78 10.17
CA ALA A 27 6.48 4.46 9.26
C ALA A 27 5.85 5.64 8.52
N ILE A 28 4.50 5.64 8.38
CA ILE A 28 3.74 6.61 7.58
C ILE A 28 2.72 7.42 8.38
N GLU A 29 2.36 7.03 9.62
CA GLU A 29 1.30 7.67 10.43
C GLU A 29 1.50 9.19 10.60
N GLY A 30 2.73 9.67 10.71
CA GLY A 30 3.05 11.09 10.85
C GLY A 30 2.72 11.95 9.63
N PHE A 31 2.42 11.33 8.49
CA PHE A 31 2.08 11.99 7.23
C PHE A 31 0.57 11.91 6.93
N ILE A 32 -0.20 11.14 7.72
CA ILE A 32 -1.64 10.91 7.51
C ILE A 32 -2.42 11.92 8.35
N LYS A 33 -3.08 12.86 7.68
CA LYS A 33 -3.86 13.92 8.32
C LYS A 33 -4.87 14.53 7.36
N GLY A 34 -5.82 15.28 7.91
CA GLY A 34 -6.79 16.06 7.15
C GLY A 34 -7.76 15.17 6.36
N ASP A 35 -8.05 15.58 5.14
CA ASP A 35 -8.89 14.82 4.22
C ASP A 35 -8.03 13.78 3.51
N VAL A 36 -8.32 12.50 3.74
CA VAL A 36 -7.52 11.36 3.28
C VAL A 36 -8.26 10.61 2.18
N CYS A 37 -7.54 10.23 1.13
CA CYS A 37 -8.01 9.31 0.10
C CYS A 37 -7.13 8.06 0.12
N GLU A 38 -7.72 6.91 0.31
CA GLU A 38 -7.09 5.60 0.15
C GLU A 38 -7.59 4.97 -1.15
N VAL A 39 -6.67 4.74 -2.09
CA VAL A 39 -6.95 4.10 -3.37
C VAL A 39 -6.66 2.61 -3.25
N GLY A 40 -7.62 1.76 -3.64
CA GLY A 40 -7.54 0.30 -3.51
C GLY A 40 -7.64 -0.15 -2.05
N ALA A 41 -8.74 0.21 -1.38
CA ALA A 41 -8.90 -0.06 0.05
C ALA A 41 -9.08 -1.55 0.39
N GLY A 42 -9.36 -2.40 -0.61
CA GLY A 42 -9.56 -3.83 -0.45
C GLY A 42 -10.66 -4.14 0.57
N LEU A 43 -10.32 -4.95 1.56
CA LEU A 43 -11.24 -5.29 2.68
C LEU A 43 -11.32 -4.20 3.77
N GLY A 44 -10.68 -3.01 3.61
CA GLY A 44 -10.68 -1.95 4.63
C GLY A 44 -9.68 -2.15 5.79
N GLY A 45 -8.81 -3.15 5.68
CA GLY A 45 -7.85 -3.45 6.74
C GLY A 45 -6.78 -2.37 6.93
N THR A 46 -6.42 -1.65 5.87
CA THR A 46 -5.51 -0.49 5.91
C THR A 46 -6.22 0.73 6.46
N THR A 47 -7.47 0.99 6.02
CA THR A 47 -8.34 2.03 6.56
C THR A 47 -8.40 1.92 8.08
N THR A 48 -8.75 0.74 8.61
CA THR A 48 -8.86 0.48 10.05
C THR A 48 -7.55 0.70 10.79
N ALA A 49 -6.41 0.35 10.18
CA ALA A 49 -5.09 0.46 10.80
C ALA A 49 -4.53 1.90 10.84
N LEU A 50 -4.93 2.75 9.90
CA LEU A 50 -4.33 4.06 9.66
C LEU A 50 -5.19 5.25 10.05
N ILE A 51 -6.52 5.13 10.02
CA ILE A 51 -7.41 6.21 10.40
C ILE A 51 -7.17 6.62 11.86
N ASN A 52 -7.09 7.92 12.12
CA ASN A 52 -6.67 8.44 13.42
C ASN A 52 -7.35 9.77 13.76
N ALA A 53 -7.02 10.34 14.92
CA ALA A 53 -7.61 11.59 15.41
C ALA A 53 -7.34 12.79 14.49
N ASN A 54 -6.20 12.79 13.76
CA ASN A 54 -5.79 13.89 12.87
C ASN A 54 -6.49 13.82 11.49
N THR A 55 -7.26 12.76 11.22
CA THR A 55 -8.07 12.61 10.01
C THR A 55 -9.36 13.41 10.17
N ASN A 56 -9.69 14.24 9.17
CA ASN A 56 -10.99 14.94 9.10
C ASN A 56 -12.03 14.05 8.43
N SER A 57 -11.71 13.57 7.22
CA SER A 57 -12.50 12.64 6.42
C SER A 57 -11.60 11.57 5.81
N TRP A 58 -12.17 10.40 5.48
CA TRP A 58 -11.47 9.30 4.82
C TRP A 58 -12.32 8.76 3.69
N LEU A 59 -11.87 8.93 2.46
CA LEU A 59 -12.47 8.32 1.28
C LEU A 59 -11.72 7.04 0.95
N ALA A 60 -12.37 5.90 1.14
CA ALA A 60 -11.87 4.58 0.75
C ALA A 60 -12.41 4.24 -0.63
N ILE A 61 -11.53 4.16 -1.63
CA ILE A 61 -11.88 3.83 -3.01
C ILE A 61 -11.52 2.38 -3.28
N GLU A 62 -12.49 1.60 -3.78
CA GLU A 62 -12.28 0.19 -4.12
C GLU A 62 -13.02 -0.15 -5.41
N PRO A 63 -12.32 -0.63 -6.45
CA PRO A 63 -12.95 -0.93 -7.74
C PRO A 63 -13.76 -2.23 -7.76
N ASP A 64 -13.51 -3.18 -6.84
CA ASP A 64 -14.32 -4.39 -6.72
C ASP A 64 -15.54 -4.12 -5.82
N ALA A 65 -16.74 -4.38 -6.36
CA ALA A 65 -18.00 -4.10 -5.67
C ALA A 65 -18.20 -4.94 -4.40
N GLU A 66 -17.74 -6.21 -4.40
CA GLU A 66 -17.89 -7.08 -3.23
C GLU A 66 -16.95 -6.65 -2.11
N LEU A 67 -15.71 -6.29 -2.45
CA LEU A 67 -14.74 -5.77 -1.48
C LEU A 67 -15.21 -4.42 -0.93
N ALA A 68 -15.67 -3.49 -1.78
CA ALA A 68 -16.18 -2.19 -1.36
C ALA A 68 -17.32 -2.33 -0.33
N ASN A 69 -18.25 -3.25 -0.56
CA ASN A 69 -19.35 -3.52 0.39
C ASN A 69 -18.86 -4.11 1.73
N GLN A 70 -17.71 -4.76 1.76
CA GLN A 70 -17.16 -5.35 2.98
C GLN A 70 -16.44 -4.31 3.87
N ILE A 71 -15.95 -3.20 3.29
CA ILE A 71 -15.22 -2.16 4.03
C ILE A 71 -16.05 -1.63 5.20
N GLU A 72 -17.32 -1.31 4.97
CA GLU A 72 -18.22 -0.78 6.02
C GLU A 72 -18.34 -1.76 7.21
N THR A 73 -18.36 -3.06 6.92
CA THR A 73 -18.42 -4.10 7.95
C THR A 73 -17.09 -4.22 8.71
N GLU A 74 -15.96 -4.13 8.02
CA GLU A 74 -14.63 -4.25 8.63
C GLU A 74 -14.30 -3.08 9.56
N ILE A 75 -14.81 -1.88 9.26
CA ILE A 75 -14.58 -0.69 10.09
C ILE A 75 -15.53 -0.57 11.30
N ILE A 76 -16.52 -1.46 11.42
CA ILE A 76 -17.43 -1.46 12.59
C ILE A 76 -16.62 -1.59 13.89
N GLY A 77 -16.89 -0.69 14.85
CA GLY A 77 -16.19 -0.65 16.14
C GLY A 77 -14.90 0.19 16.12
N ASN A 78 -14.44 0.65 14.97
CA ASN A 78 -13.38 1.66 14.93
C ASN A 78 -13.93 3.00 15.43
N PRO A 79 -13.25 3.69 16.39
CA PRO A 79 -13.74 4.96 16.97
C PRO A 79 -13.85 6.09 15.94
N PHE A 80 -13.31 5.94 14.76
CA PHE A 80 -13.33 6.94 13.67
C PHE A 80 -14.16 6.50 12.46
N ALA A 81 -14.91 5.40 12.54
CA ALA A 81 -15.70 4.84 11.44
C ALA A 81 -16.62 5.88 10.77
N GLN A 82 -17.19 6.80 11.56
CA GLN A 82 -18.07 7.86 11.05
C GLN A 82 -17.38 8.87 10.12
N LYS A 83 -16.05 8.85 10.02
CA LYS A 83 -15.28 9.70 9.10
C LYS A 83 -15.05 9.02 7.76
N VAL A 84 -15.36 7.73 7.61
CA VAL A 84 -15.10 6.93 6.41
C VAL A 84 -16.30 6.99 5.48
N THR A 85 -16.01 7.25 4.22
CA THR A 85 -16.94 7.10 3.08
C THR A 85 -16.33 6.12 2.11
N VAL A 86 -17.11 5.18 1.59
CA VAL A 86 -16.66 4.20 0.60
C VAL A 86 -17.12 4.65 -0.79
N LEU A 87 -16.23 4.63 -1.76
CA LEU A 87 -16.52 4.82 -3.17
C LEU A 87 -16.19 3.53 -3.92
N HIS A 88 -17.21 2.88 -4.48
CA HIS A 88 -17.01 1.82 -5.46
C HIS A 88 -16.61 2.45 -6.79
N GLY A 89 -15.33 2.36 -7.15
CA GLY A 89 -14.78 3.00 -8.34
C GLY A 89 -13.25 3.13 -8.31
N ILE A 90 -12.74 4.06 -9.07
CA ILE A 90 -11.31 4.39 -9.19
C ILE A 90 -11.08 5.87 -8.88
N LEU A 91 -9.82 6.31 -8.80
CA LEU A 91 -9.51 7.70 -8.48
C LEU A 91 -10.08 8.70 -9.51
N ASP A 92 -10.22 8.31 -10.77
CA ASP A 92 -10.81 9.12 -11.82
C ASP A 92 -12.32 9.40 -11.61
N ASP A 93 -13.01 8.59 -10.82
CA ASP A 93 -14.42 8.79 -10.47
C ASP A 93 -14.62 9.89 -9.41
N VAL A 94 -13.55 10.34 -8.77
CA VAL A 94 -13.58 11.47 -7.82
C VAL A 94 -13.66 12.79 -8.60
N GLN A 95 -14.61 13.65 -8.23
CA GLN A 95 -14.78 14.97 -8.86
C GLN A 95 -13.49 15.80 -8.81
N ASP A 96 -13.26 16.63 -9.84
CA ASP A 96 -11.98 17.34 -10.00
C ASP A 96 -11.72 18.44 -8.95
N ASP A 97 -12.77 18.98 -8.35
CA ASP A 97 -12.70 19.99 -7.31
C ASP A 97 -12.45 19.40 -5.91
N ILE A 98 -12.56 18.08 -5.75
CA ILE A 98 -12.25 17.41 -4.47
C ILE A 98 -10.75 17.14 -4.39
N LEU A 99 -10.12 17.74 -3.38
CA LEU A 99 -8.70 17.63 -3.11
C LEU A 99 -8.43 17.07 -1.70
N PHE A 100 -7.33 16.33 -1.56
CA PHE A 100 -6.95 15.64 -0.34
C PHE A 100 -5.66 16.19 0.29
N ASP A 101 -5.57 16.11 1.60
CA ASP A 101 -4.34 16.39 2.35
C ASP A 101 -3.39 15.19 2.30
N THR A 102 -3.94 13.98 2.15
CA THR A 102 -3.16 12.74 2.04
C THR A 102 -3.80 11.79 1.03
N ILE A 103 -3.00 11.23 0.13
CA ILE A 103 -3.43 10.14 -0.77
C ILE A 103 -2.54 8.93 -0.52
N LEU A 104 -3.16 7.74 -0.39
CA LEU A 104 -2.50 6.47 -0.05
C LEU A 104 -2.67 5.45 -1.18
N TYR A 105 -1.58 4.77 -1.54
CA TYR A 105 -1.56 3.54 -2.33
C TYR A 105 -0.76 2.50 -1.56
N ILE A 106 -1.42 1.53 -0.96
CA ILE A 106 -0.81 0.48 -0.14
C ILE A 106 -0.96 -0.86 -0.83
N ASP A 107 0.10 -1.32 -1.49
CA ASP A 107 0.12 -2.51 -2.35
C ASP A 107 -0.97 -2.44 -3.45
N VAL A 108 -0.96 -1.35 -4.25
CA VAL A 108 -1.98 -1.06 -5.27
C VAL A 108 -1.38 -0.66 -6.61
N ILE A 109 -0.40 0.26 -6.66
CA ILE A 109 0.07 0.83 -7.93
C ILE A 109 0.78 -0.21 -8.82
N GLU A 110 1.27 -1.30 -8.26
CA GLU A 110 1.81 -2.47 -8.98
C GLU A 110 0.75 -3.22 -9.79
N HIS A 111 -0.54 -3.08 -9.44
CA HIS A 111 -1.67 -3.63 -10.17
C HIS A 111 -2.14 -2.71 -11.31
N ILE A 112 -1.61 -1.50 -11.39
CA ILE A 112 -2.01 -0.53 -12.40
C ILE A 112 -1.00 -0.57 -13.57
N GLU A 113 -1.45 -0.95 -14.76
CA GLU A 113 -0.60 -1.07 -15.93
C GLU A 113 0.08 0.25 -16.28
N HIS A 114 -0.69 1.34 -16.27
CA HIS A 114 -0.24 2.70 -16.57
C HIS A 114 0.01 3.50 -15.29
N ASP A 115 1.02 3.15 -14.52
CA ASP A 115 1.35 3.73 -13.22
C ASP A 115 1.73 5.22 -13.26
N LEU A 116 2.34 5.70 -14.35
CA LEU A 116 2.71 7.12 -14.48
C LEU A 116 1.50 8.06 -14.61
N PRO A 117 0.51 7.80 -15.48
CA PRO A 117 -0.74 8.56 -15.49
C PRO A 117 -1.47 8.56 -14.14
N GLU A 118 -1.53 7.40 -13.46
CA GLU A 118 -2.16 7.27 -12.15
C GLU A 118 -1.44 8.12 -11.10
N PHE A 119 -0.11 8.05 -11.03
CA PHE A 119 0.70 8.88 -10.14
C PHE A 119 0.47 10.38 -10.38
N GLN A 120 0.41 10.80 -11.66
CA GLN A 120 0.15 12.19 -12.03
C GLN A 120 -1.25 12.64 -11.65
N ASN A 121 -2.25 11.76 -11.79
CA ASN A 121 -3.61 12.02 -11.37
C ASN A 121 -3.71 12.18 -9.85
N ALA A 122 -3.06 11.30 -9.09
CA ALA A 122 -2.99 11.44 -7.63
C ALA A 122 -2.40 12.79 -7.20
N ILE A 123 -1.34 13.27 -7.88
CA ILE A 123 -0.77 14.58 -7.57
C ILE A 123 -1.75 15.73 -7.86
N LYS A 124 -2.52 15.65 -8.96
CA LYS A 124 -3.54 16.67 -9.26
C LYS A 124 -4.57 16.76 -8.14
N LYS A 125 -4.99 15.63 -7.58
CA LYS A 125 -5.97 15.53 -6.48
C LYS A 125 -5.39 15.89 -5.09
N LEU A 126 -4.08 16.16 -4.97
CA LEU A 126 -3.47 16.64 -3.72
C LEU A 126 -3.62 18.15 -3.56
N LYS A 127 -3.96 18.58 -2.34
CA LYS A 127 -3.84 19.96 -1.89
C LYS A 127 -2.37 20.38 -1.84
N LYS A 128 -2.09 21.69 -1.96
CA LYS A 128 -0.74 22.22 -1.71
C LYS A 128 -0.31 21.91 -0.27
N GLY A 129 0.86 21.31 -0.11
CA GLY A 129 1.38 20.82 1.18
C GLY A 129 0.89 19.42 1.57
N GLY A 130 0.07 18.79 0.74
CA GLY A 130 -0.42 17.42 0.92
C GLY A 130 0.64 16.37 0.62
N HIS A 131 0.37 15.13 1.05
CA HIS A 131 1.30 14.00 0.90
C HIS A 131 0.71 12.88 0.05
N LEU A 132 1.52 12.39 -0.92
CA LEU A 132 1.29 11.13 -1.60
C LEU A 132 2.17 10.06 -0.95
N ILE A 133 1.57 8.96 -0.52
CA ILE A 133 2.23 7.84 0.15
C ILE A 133 1.99 6.58 -0.67
N ILE A 134 3.06 5.92 -1.07
CA ILE A 134 3.01 4.69 -1.85
C ILE A 134 3.84 3.62 -1.13
N LEU A 135 3.22 2.48 -0.84
CA LEU A 135 3.90 1.25 -0.40
C LEU A 135 3.72 0.22 -1.49
N VAL A 136 4.83 -0.41 -1.90
CA VAL A 136 4.86 -1.39 -3.01
C VAL A 136 5.82 -2.54 -2.73
N PRO A 137 5.63 -3.71 -3.34
CA PRO A 137 6.60 -4.79 -3.30
C PRO A 137 7.90 -4.38 -4.00
N ALA A 138 9.02 -4.69 -3.36
CA ALA A 138 10.34 -4.30 -3.84
C ALA A 138 10.97 -5.34 -4.77
N PHE A 139 11.84 -4.83 -5.67
CA PHE A 139 12.74 -5.58 -6.56
C PHE A 139 12.06 -6.43 -7.62
N ASN A 140 12.03 -5.92 -8.85
CA ASN A 140 11.45 -6.60 -10.01
C ASN A 140 12.10 -7.98 -10.30
N TRP A 141 13.36 -8.18 -9.92
CA TRP A 141 14.01 -9.50 -10.02
C TRP A 141 13.43 -10.56 -9.08
N LEU A 142 12.64 -10.17 -8.06
CA LEU A 142 11.86 -11.10 -7.21
C LEU A 142 10.49 -11.46 -7.80
N TYR A 143 10.05 -10.76 -8.85
CA TYR A 143 8.78 -11.05 -9.53
C TYR A 143 8.67 -12.53 -9.88
N ASN A 144 7.52 -13.14 -9.59
CA ASN A 144 7.30 -14.57 -9.73
C ASN A 144 5.83 -14.90 -10.08
N GLU A 145 5.49 -16.17 -10.16
CA GLU A 145 4.13 -16.65 -10.49
C GLU A 145 3.05 -16.16 -9.51
N PHE A 146 3.40 -15.95 -8.24
CA PHE A 146 2.47 -15.39 -7.28
C PHE A 146 2.07 -13.95 -7.67
N ASP A 147 3.06 -13.10 -7.96
CA ASP A 147 2.81 -11.73 -8.41
C ASP A 147 1.90 -11.70 -9.65
N LYS A 148 2.19 -12.58 -10.62
CA LYS A 148 1.41 -12.69 -11.85
C LYS A 148 -0.03 -13.10 -11.57
N ASN A 149 -0.23 -14.10 -10.70
CA ASN A 149 -1.54 -14.66 -10.40
C ASN A 149 -2.45 -13.69 -9.64
N ILE A 150 -1.87 -12.74 -8.88
CA ILE A 150 -2.62 -11.70 -8.18
C ILE A 150 -2.70 -10.40 -8.99
N GLY A 151 -2.26 -10.40 -10.25
CA GLY A 151 -2.43 -9.27 -11.17
C GLY A 151 -1.38 -8.17 -11.06
N HIS A 152 -0.20 -8.43 -10.46
CA HIS A 152 0.89 -7.48 -10.51
C HIS A 152 1.47 -7.36 -11.92
N TYR A 153 1.68 -6.14 -12.38
CA TYR A 153 2.46 -5.86 -13.59
C TYR A 153 3.96 -5.79 -13.29
N ARG A 154 4.33 -5.35 -12.07
CA ARG A 154 5.75 -5.13 -11.70
C ARG A 154 5.96 -5.07 -10.19
N ARG A 155 7.23 -5.12 -9.80
CA ARG A 155 7.72 -4.70 -8.48
C ARG A 155 8.65 -3.50 -8.67
N TYR A 156 8.88 -2.73 -7.63
CA TYR A 156 9.61 -1.47 -7.73
C TYR A 156 10.98 -1.50 -7.08
N ASN A 157 11.86 -0.64 -7.54
CA ASN A 157 13.02 -0.16 -6.80
C ASN A 157 12.93 1.37 -6.63
N LYS A 158 13.86 1.93 -5.86
CA LYS A 158 13.87 3.39 -5.59
C LYS A 158 13.94 4.23 -6.86
N GLU A 159 14.69 3.77 -7.87
CA GLU A 159 14.84 4.49 -9.15
C GLU A 159 13.54 4.49 -9.95
N MET A 160 12.90 3.32 -10.08
CA MET A 160 11.62 3.18 -10.80
C MET A 160 10.54 4.06 -10.15
N LEU A 161 10.41 3.97 -8.82
CA LEU A 161 9.40 4.73 -8.11
C LEU A 161 9.68 6.25 -8.15
N ASN A 162 10.95 6.66 -8.10
CA ASN A 162 11.36 8.06 -8.27
C ASN A 162 11.07 8.60 -9.68
N LYS A 163 11.16 7.77 -10.72
CA LYS A 163 10.87 8.20 -12.10
C LYS A 163 9.44 8.68 -12.29
N LEU A 164 8.48 8.15 -11.52
CA LEU A 164 7.08 8.61 -11.58
C LEU A 164 6.93 10.08 -11.17
N ALA A 165 7.81 10.59 -10.31
CA ALA A 165 7.76 11.97 -9.82
C ALA A 165 8.47 12.97 -10.76
N ILE A 166 9.20 12.51 -11.80
CA ILE A 166 9.91 13.41 -12.71
C ILE A 166 8.93 14.28 -13.50
N GLY A 167 9.16 15.58 -13.50
CA GLY A 167 8.31 16.55 -14.20
C GLY A 167 7.01 16.90 -13.47
N THR A 168 6.88 16.48 -12.21
CA THR A 168 5.73 16.80 -11.35
C THR A 168 6.08 17.87 -10.30
N GLU A 169 5.06 18.41 -9.64
CA GLU A 169 5.19 19.48 -8.63
C GLU A 169 5.56 18.97 -7.22
N VAL A 170 5.91 17.69 -7.08
CA VAL A 170 6.16 17.12 -5.76
C VAL A 170 7.64 17.00 -5.44
N THR A 171 7.95 17.13 -4.15
CA THR A 171 9.27 16.87 -3.60
C THR A 171 9.27 15.58 -2.81
N LYS A 172 10.30 14.75 -3.03
CA LYS A 172 10.47 13.51 -2.27
C LYS A 172 10.81 13.82 -0.81
N VAL A 173 10.00 13.28 0.12
CA VAL A 173 10.20 13.38 1.56
C VAL A 173 10.91 12.15 2.10
N LYS A 174 10.51 10.94 1.62
CA LYS A 174 11.03 9.67 2.10
C LYS A 174 11.06 8.64 0.99
N MET A 175 12.05 7.73 1.03
CA MET A 175 12.17 6.61 0.09
C MET A 175 12.99 5.50 0.74
N ASP A 176 12.34 4.59 1.46
CA ASP A 176 13.00 3.59 2.30
C ASP A 176 12.46 2.19 2.05
N TYR A 177 13.36 1.19 2.13
CA TYR A 177 12.96 -0.20 2.15
C TYR A 177 12.59 -0.66 3.56
N TYR A 178 11.68 -1.64 3.62
CA TYR A 178 11.17 -2.27 4.85
C TYR A 178 11.15 -3.77 4.70
N ASP A 179 11.26 -4.49 5.84
CA ASP A 179 11.25 -5.93 5.93
C ASP A 179 12.45 -6.60 5.24
N SER A 180 13.65 -6.33 5.77
CA SER A 180 14.91 -6.91 5.29
C SER A 180 14.96 -8.44 5.44
N LEU A 181 14.43 -8.99 6.54
CA LEU A 181 14.39 -10.45 6.74
C LEU A 181 13.36 -11.13 5.84
N GLY A 182 12.24 -10.47 5.56
CA GLY A 182 11.29 -10.95 4.54
C GLY A 182 11.90 -10.96 3.14
N LEU A 183 12.76 -9.99 2.81
CA LEU A 183 13.55 -10.01 1.60
C LEU A 183 14.46 -11.24 1.56
N PHE A 184 15.23 -11.48 2.63
CA PHE A 184 16.11 -12.65 2.72
C PHE A 184 15.33 -13.96 2.55
N ALA A 185 14.21 -14.12 3.25
CA ALA A 185 13.33 -15.28 3.11
C ALA A 185 12.81 -15.45 1.68
N SER A 186 12.47 -14.34 0.99
CA SER A 186 12.03 -14.37 -0.41
C SER A 186 13.15 -14.82 -1.35
N VAL A 187 14.38 -14.39 -1.11
CA VAL A 187 15.57 -14.84 -1.87
C VAL A 187 15.79 -16.32 -1.67
N VAL A 188 15.79 -16.80 -0.43
CA VAL A 188 15.93 -18.24 -0.11
C VAL A 188 14.84 -19.06 -0.79
N ASN A 189 13.59 -18.60 -0.73
CA ASN A 189 12.49 -19.28 -1.42
C ASN A 189 12.73 -19.35 -2.92
N LYS A 190 13.14 -18.23 -3.55
CA LYS A 190 13.38 -18.16 -4.99
C LYS A 190 14.50 -19.09 -5.44
N LEU A 191 15.60 -19.16 -4.69
CA LEU A 191 16.78 -19.93 -5.08
C LEU A 191 16.67 -21.43 -4.76
N PHE A 192 16.07 -21.77 -3.63
CA PHE A 192 16.13 -23.12 -3.08
C PHE A 192 14.79 -23.83 -3.00
N LEU A 193 13.74 -23.17 -2.50
CA LEU A 193 12.47 -23.83 -2.20
C LEU A 193 11.52 -23.82 -3.42
N LYS A 194 11.61 -22.79 -4.27
CA LYS A 194 10.82 -22.61 -5.50
C LYS A 194 9.30 -22.79 -5.30
N LYS A 195 8.80 -22.48 -4.10
CA LYS A 195 7.36 -22.51 -3.80
C LYS A 195 6.70 -21.28 -4.43
N PRO A 196 5.75 -21.46 -5.36
CA PRO A 196 5.18 -20.33 -6.11
C PRO A 196 4.26 -19.46 -5.25
N VAL A 197 3.50 -20.05 -4.33
CA VAL A 197 2.52 -19.35 -3.50
C VAL A 197 2.85 -19.55 -2.02
N PRO A 198 2.86 -18.48 -1.21
CA PRO A 198 3.03 -18.60 0.24
C PRO A 198 1.80 -19.26 0.86
N SER A 199 2.00 -20.20 1.80
CA SER A 199 0.91 -20.76 2.59
C SER A 199 0.50 -19.79 3.72
N PRO A 200 -0.73 -19.91 4.26
CA PRO A 200 -1.16 -19.14 5.44
C PRO A 200 -0.20 -19.31 6.63
N GLU A 201 0.38 -20.50 6.80
CA GLU A 201 1.36 -20.76 7.85
C GLU A 201 2.67 -19.99 7.62
N ASN A 202 3.14 -19.93 6.37
CA ASN A 202 4.34 -19.14 6.03
C ASN A 202 4.13 -17.65 6.31
N ILE A 203 2.93 -17.11 5.99
CA ILE A 203 2.58 -15.72 6.28
C ILE A 203 2.54 -15.47 7.81
N ARG A 204 1.93 -16.38 8.58
CA ARG A 204 1.91 -16.28 10.05
C ARG A 204 3.32 -16.34 10.66
N LEU A 205 4.19 -17.24 10.17
CA LEU A 205 5.57 -17.35 10.63
C LEU A 205 6.37 -16.09 10.30
N TRP A 206 6.23 -15.57 9.09
CA TRP A 206 6.83 -14.32 8.65
C TRP A 206 6.37 -13.15 9.54
N ASP A 207 5.05 -12.97 9.69
CA ASP A 207 4.50 -11.87 10.47
C ASP A 207 4.92 -11.93 11.95
N LYS A 208 4.86 -13.13 12.55
CA LYS A 208 5.13 -13.32 13.99
C LYS A 208 6.62 -13.26 14.33
N ASN A 209 7.50 -13.76 13.45
CA ASN A 209 8.91 -13.96 13.80
C ASN A 209 9.85 -13.01 13.02
N LEU A 210 9.65 -12.84 11.70
CA LEU A 210 10.57 -12.05 10.89
C LEU A 210 10.27 -10.55 10.98
N ILE A 211 9.02 -10.13 11.00
CA ILE A 211 8.67 -8.72 11.08
C ILE A 211 9.17 -8.06 12.38
N PRO A 212 9.01 -8.64 13.59
CA PRO A 212 9.57 -8.05 14.80
C PRO A 212 11.08 -7.86 14.74
N LEU A 213 11.81 -8.81 14.15
CA LEU A 213 13.24 -8.72 13.96
C LEU A 213 13.61 -7.69 12.90
N SER A 214 12.89 -7.64 11.76
CA SER A 214 13.06 -6.60 10.74
C SER A 214 12.89 -5.20 11.31
N LYS A 215 11.94 -4.98 12.22
CA LYS A 215 11.77 -3.68 12.94
C LYS A 215 13.04 -3.21 13.65
N ILE A 216 13.85 -4.14 14.14
CA ILE A 216 15.11 -3.85 14.85
C ILE A 216 16.25 -3.69 13.84
N ILE A 217 16.33 -4.58 12.86
CA ILE A 217 17.46 -4.65 11.92
C ILE A 217 17.40 -3.53 10.88
N ASP A 218 16.22 -3.24 10.31
CA ASP A 218 16.06 -2.28 9.22
C ASP A 218 16.63 -0.89 9.53
N PRO A 219 16.44 -0.29 10.73
CA PRO A 219 17.09 0.97 11.08
C PRO A 219 18.62 0.87 11.14
N VAL A 220 19.15 -0.26 11.63
CA VAL A 220 20.61 -0.48 11.76
C VAL A 220 21.28 -0.52 10.39
N ILE A 221 20.61 -1.13 9.41
CA ILE A 221 21.09 -1.17 8.01
C ILE A 221 20.62 0.04 7.18
N LEU A 222 20.18 1.12 7.84
CA LEU A 222 19.73 2.36 7.21
C LEU A 222 18.64 2.15 6.14
N ARG A 223 17.84 1.08 6.25
CA ARG A 223 16.75 0.73 5.30
C ARG A 223 17.22 0.66 3.84
N LEU A 224 18.45 0.17 3.63
CA LEU A 224 19.06 0.09 2.30
C LEU A 224 18.42 -0.98 1.41
N PHE A 225 17.81 -2.00 2.01
CA PHE A 225 17.10 -3.06 1.31
C PHE A 225 15.99 -3.66 2.20
N GLY A 226 14.95 -4.20 1.58
CA GLY A 226 13.80 -4.83 2.23
C GLY A 226 12.80 -5.33 1.20
N LYS A 227 11.86 -6.17 1.61
CA LYS A 227 10.85 -6.80 0.75
C LYS A 227 9.86 -5.80 0.17
N SER A 228 9.64 -4.68 0.88
CA SER A 228 8.73 -3.61 0.47
C SER A 228 9.44 -2.26 0.44
N LEU A 229 8.94 -1.35 -0.38
CA LEU A 229 9.44 0.00 -0.56
C LEU A 229 8.34 1.02 -0.24
N ILE A 230 8.64 1.98 0.64
CA ILE A 230 7.75 3.11 0.91
C ILE A 230 8.34 4.36 0.29
N GLY A 231 7.55 5.04 -0.56
CA GLY A 231 7.82 6.36 -1.08
C GLY A 231 6.82 7.37 -0.55
N ILE A 232 7.30 8.56 -0.15
CA ILE A 232 6.47 9.67 0.32
C ILE A 232 6.92 10.94 -0.40
N TRP A 233 5.96 11.63 -1.00
CA TRP A 233 6.16 12.92 -1.65
C TRP A 233 5.24 13.98 -1.05
N LYS A 234 5.66 15.23 -1.14
CA LYS A 234 4.89 16.41 -0.73
C LYS A 234 4.71 17.35 -1.92
N LYS A 235 3.46 17.75 -2.16
CA LYS A 235 3.09 18.78 -3.16
C LYS A 235 3.30 20.21 -2.63
#